data_0a0b857ee41d6c3fb9e6868f7dd77b9f
#
_entry.id   0a0b857ee41d6c3fb9e6868f7dd77b9f
#
_cell.length_a   1.000
_cell.length_b   1.000
_cell.length_c   1.000
_cell.angle_alpha   90.00
_cell.angle_beta   90.00
_cell.angle_gamma   90.00
#
_symmetry.space_group_name_H-M   'P 1'
#
loop_
_entity.id
_entity.type
_entity.pdbx_description
1 polymer ?
#
loop_
_entity_poly.entity_id
_entity_poly.type
_entity_poly.pdbx_seq_one_letter_code
_entity_poly.pdbx_strand_id
1 'polypeptide(L)'
;MRMQAFQSLIKSYLFISFFFFLFIENLCSQNHWETAIFAEDNWKYIIPNSELPANWKSLTYNDNIWNEGPGGFGYSDNDDGTIIETTMSVYLRKNFYVSDLSKLSRAVLSADYDDGFIAYINGHEIGRSYNLPDPGTFVEFDEGTSYDHEASLYNGGQPESFIIDSLEIQSYLDNGENILAIQVHNIDLNSSDMSSNFYLTFEITDNSEFYSNPPPWFQEPIAFGESNLPIILINTFGQQIIDDPRIPAYMGIIDNSSGINQIDDPYNNYDGHITIEKRGNSSQWQEKAPYRFETVDNDGENNNVELLGMPTENDWVLYAPWQDKTMIRNALTYNLSNQIGRYASRTRHIELYINEEYRGVYVL
;
A
#
# COMPACT_ATOMS: atom_id res chain seq x y z
N MET A 1 61.37 -28.44 -20.28
CA MET A 1 60.16 -28.52 -21.15
C MET A 1 58.90 -29.02 -20.46
N ARG A 2 58.93 -30.10 -19.62
CA ARG A 2 57.70 -30.61 -18.93
C ARG A 2 57.13 -29.67 -17.85
N MET A 3 58.00 -28.90 -17.16
CA MET A 3 57.56 -28.01 -16.07
C MET A 3 56.87 -26.71 -16.59
N GLN A 4 57.25 -26.22 -17.76
CA GLN A 4 56.61 -25.06 -18.40
C GLN A 4 55.21 -25.39 -18.96
N ALA A 5 55.04 -26.62 -19.47
CA ALA A 5 53.73 -27.08 -19.94
C ALA A 5 52.71 -27.24 -18.78
N PHE A 6 53.21 -27.70 -17.61
CA PHE A 6 52.33 -27.84 -16.42
C PHE A 6 51.87 -26.48 -15.85
N GLN A 7 52.75 -25.50 -15.82
CA GLN A 7 52.39 -24.13 -15.40
C GLN A 7 51.44 -23.42 -16.38
N SER A 8 51.56 -23.71 -17.68
CA SER A 8 50.61 -23.22 -18.69
C SER A 8 49.21 -23.82 -18.53
N LEU A 9 49.16 -25.14 -18.26
CA LEU A 9 47.87 -25.81 -18.01
C LEU A 9 47.16 -25.28 -16.75
N ILE A 10 47.87 -25.10 -15.63
CA ILE A 10 47.31 -24.56 -14.41
C ILE A 10 46.80 -23.11 -14.60
N LYS A 11 47.52 -22.28 -15.32
CA LYS A 11 47.05 -20.91 -15.66
C LYS A 11 45.82 -20.93 -16.55
N SER A 12 45.72 -21.86 -17.51
CA SER A 12 44.55 -21.99 -18.37
C SER A 12 43.31 -22.51 -17.58
N TYR A 13 43.50 -23.46 -16.66
CA TYR A 13 42.41 -23.95 -15.82
C TYR A 13 41.95 -22.89 -14.78
N LEU A 14 42.86 -22.12 -14.20
CA LEU A 14 42.52 -20.99 -13.33
C LEU A 14 41.79 -19.86 -14.08
N PHE A 15 42.18 -19.58 -15.34
CA PHE A 15 41.54 -18.56 -16.15
C PHE A 15 40.12 -18.99 -16.61
N ILE A 16 39.96 -20.28 -16.97
CA ILE A 16 38.64 -20.83 -17.33
C ILE A 16 37.73 -20.93 -16.10
N SER A 17 38.26 -21.31 -14.93
CA SER A 17 37.48 -21.32 -13.67
C SER A 17 37.09 -19.90 -13.23
N PHE A 18 37.97 -18.90 -13.41
CA PHE A 18 37.67 -17.50 -13.11
C PHE A 18 36.63 -16.90 -14.09
N PHE A 19 36.69 -17.29 -15.37
CA PHE A 19 35.66 -16.88 -16.34
C PHE A 19 34.33 -17.58 -16.14
N PHE A 20 34.29 -18.81 -15.64
CA PHE A 20 33.05 -19.50 -15.28
C PHE A 20 32.44 -18.93 -13.98
N PHE A 21 33.24 -18.41 -13.04
CA PHE A 21 32.76 -17.73 -11.83
C PHE A 21 32.27 -16.31 -12.13
N LEU A 22 32.70 -15.67 -13.22
CA LEU A 22 32.21 -14.35 -13.63
C LEU A 22 30.92 -14.40 -14.44
N PHE A 23 30.47 -15.59 -14.87
CA PHE A 23 29.19 -15.79 -15.57
C PHE A 23 28.12 -16.47 -14.72
N ILE A 24 28.34 -16.69 -13.41
CA ILE A 24 27.30 -16.89 -12.42
C ILE A 24 26.97 -15.51 -11.82
N GLU A 25 26.72 -14.52 -12.65
CA GLU A 25 25.90 -13.39 -12.24
C GLU A 25 24.47 -13.91 -12.11
N ASN A 26 24.10 -14.11 -10.86
CA ASN A 26 22.72 -14.09 -10.36
C ASN A 26 21.64 -14.10 -11.46
N LEU A 27 21.22 -15.29 -11.88
CA LEU A 27 19.87 -15.53 -12.29
C LEU A 27 18.97 -15.47 -11.01
N CYS A 28 19.08 -14.37 -10.27
CA CYS A 28 18.05 -13.99 -9.34
C CYS A 28 16.94 -13.42 -10.24
N SER A 29 15.85 -14.12 -10.35
CA SER A 29 14.63 -13.57 -10.92
C SER A 29 14.38 -12.26 -10.20
N GLN A 30 14.44 -11.16 -10.92
CA GLN A 30 14.18 -9.85 -10.34
C GLN A 30 12.72 -9.53 -10.57
N ASN A 31 11.96 -9.38 -9.50
CA ASN A 31 10.60 -8.90 -9.59
C ASN A 31 10.62 -7.53 -10.27
N HIS A 32 9.63 -7.26 -11.09
CA HIS A 32 9.43 -5.97 -11.73
C HIS A 32 7.95 -5.69 -11.90
N TRP A 33 7.60 -4.44 -12.21
CA TRP A 33 6.24 -3.99 -12.30
C TRP A 33 5.85 -3.66 -13.74
N GLU A 34 4.62 -4.05 -14.12
CA GLU A 34 4.05 -3.79 -15.44
C GLU A 34 2.58 -3.37 -15.32
N THR A 35 2.17 -2.39 -16.10
CA THR A 35 0.80 -1.87 -16.10
C THR A 35 -0.04 -2.54 -17.17
N ALA A 36 -1.08 -3.24 -16.74
CA ALA A 36 -2.04 -3.94 -17.58
C ALA A 36 -3.19 -3.05 -18.05
N ILE A 37 -3.55 -2.03 -17.27
CA ILE A 37 -4.60 -1.07 -17.60
C ILE A 37 -4.06 0.33 -17.33
N PHE A 38 -4.16 1.19 -18.36
CA PHE A 38 -3.90 2.62 -18.25
C PHE A 38 -5.21 3.39 -18.24
N ALA A 39 -5.23 4.56 -17.57
CA ALA A 39 -6.43 5.38 -17.53
C ALA A 39 -6.89 5.79 -18.93
N GLU A 40 -5.95 6.16 -19.81
CA GLU A 40 -6.18 6.57 -21.19
C GLU A 40 -6.57 5.45 -22.15
N ASP A 41 -6.60 4.19 -21.71
CA ASP A 41 -7.13 3.08 -22.49
C ASP A 41 -8.60 3.29 -22.88
N ASN A 42 -9.08 2.52 -23.85
CA ASN A 42 -10.50 2.55 -24.22
C ASN A 42 -11.31 1.72 -23.22
N TRP A 43 -12.27 2.35 -22.56
CA TRP A 43 -13.15 1.73 -21.56
C TRP A 43 -14.59 1.72 -22.03
N LYS A 44 -15.38 0.80 -21.49
CA LYS A 44 -16.83 0.91 -21.53
C LYS A 44 -17.35 1.68 -20.34
N TYR A 45 -18.34 2.56 -20.59
CA TYR A 45 -18.93 3.36 -19.53
C TYR A 45 -20.44 3.54 -19.69
N ILE A 46 -21.11 3.80 -18.59
CA ILE A 46 -22.52 4.16 -18.55
C ILE A 46 -22.78 5.18 -17.43
N ILE A 47 -23.58 6.19 -17.75
CA ILE A 47 -24.20 7.07 -16.75
C ILE A 47 -25.53 6.41 -16.38
N PRO A 48 -25.67 5.88 -15.15
CA PRO A 48 -26.87 5.16 -14.77
C PRO A 48 -28.02 6.12 -14.50
N ASN A 49 -29.23 5.71 -14.87
CA ASN A 49 -30.49 6.38 -14.49
C ASN A 49 -31.35 5.53 -13.53
N SER A 50 -30.86 4.41 -13.15
CA SER A 50 -31.42 3.47 -12.16
C SER A 50 -30.34 2.48 -11.74
N GLU A 51 -30.56 1.76 -10.65
CA GLU A 51 -29.66 0.71 -10.21
C GLU A 51 -29.36 -0.31 -11.30
N LEU A 52 -28.06 -0.62 -11.45
CA LEU A 52 -27.63 -1.71 -12.32
C LEU A 52 -27.83 -3.06 -11.63
N PRO A 53 -28.04 -4.14 -12.40
CA PRO A 53 -28.05 -5.48 -11.83
C PRO A 53 -26.78 -5.78 -11.04
N ALA A 54 -26.86 -6.43 -9.88
CA ALA A 54 -25.71 -6.67 -8.99
C ALA A 54 -24.48 -7.35 -9.66
N ASN A 55 -24.72 -8.04 -10.79
CA ASN A 55 -23.64 -8.68 -11.57
C ASN A 55 -22.98 -7.77 -12.60
N TRP A 56 -23.27 -6.46 -12.63
CA TRP A 56 -22.63 -5.52 -13.57
C TRP A 56 -21.10 -5.52 -13.47
N LYS A 57 -20.57 -5.88 -12.30
CA LYS A 57 -19.15 -5.97 -11.99
C LYS A 57 -18.50 -7.33 -12.30
N SER A 58 -19.26 -8.29 -12.88
CA SER A 58 -18.74 -9.60 -13.26
C SER A 58 -18.32 -9.65 -14.74
N LEU A 59 -17.36 -10.51 -15.06
CA LEU A 59 -16.87 -10.71 -16.42
C LEU A 59 -18.00 -11.11 -17.39
N THR A 60 -19.00 -11.87 -16.93
CA THR A 60 -20.08 -12.40 -17.76
C THR A 60 -21.24 -11.43 -17.99
N TYR A 61 -21.18 -10.23 -17.42
CA TYR A 61 -22.22 -9.22 -17.64
C TYR A 61 -22.21 -8.72 -19.09
N ASN A 62 -23.40 -8.58 -19.68
CA ASN A 62 -23.54 -8.07 -21.05
C ASN A 62 -23.59 -6.55 -21.05
N ASP A 63 -22.48 -5.93 -21.38
CA ASP A 63 -22.28 -4.48 -21.47
C ASP A 63 -22.30 -3.95 -22.95
N ASN A 64 -22.92 -4.66 -23.88
CA ASN A 64 -22.97 -4.26 -25.31
C ASN A 64 -23.71 -2.94 -25.56
N ILE A 65 -24.52 -2.49 -24.60
CA ILE A 65 -25.27 -1.21 -24.71
C ILE A 65 -24.52 -0.04 -24.06
N TRP A 66 -23.39 -0.30 -23.40
CA TRP A 66 -22.57 0.74 -22.80
C TRP A 66 -21.85 1.54 -23.89
N ASN A 67 -21.60 2.82 -23.61
CA ASN A 67 -20.76 3.64 -24.45
C ASN A 67 -19.28 3.21 -24.35
N GLU A 68 -18.46 3.65 -25.28
CA GLU A 68 -17.02 3.43 -25.27
C GLU A 68 -16.29 4.76 -25.45
N GLY A 69 -15.17 4.93 -24.76
CA GLY A 69 -14.30 6.10 -24.89
C GLY A 69 -12.96 5.91 -24.20
N PRO A 70 -11.96 6.75 -24.50
CA PRO A 70 -10.74 6.78 -23.71
C PRO A 70 -11.07 7.14 -22.26
N GLY A 71 -10.36 6.53 -21.31
CA GLY A 71 -10.56 6.81 -19.88
C GLY A 71 -10.12 8.21 -19.49
N GLY A 72 -10.28 8.52 -18.19
CA GLY A 72 -10.42 9.90 -17.75
C GLY A 72 -11.82 10.38 -18.07
N PHE A 73 -12.82 9.83 -17.35
CA PHE A 73 -14.22 10.21 -17.54
C PHE A 73 -14.56 11.28 -16.53
N GLY A 74 -14.98 12.44 -17.00
CA GLY A 74 -15.28 13.56 -16.12
C GLY A 74 -15.80 14.76 -16.88
N TYR A 75 -15.76 15.92 -16.23
CA TYR A 75 -16.17 17.20 -16.79
C TYR A 75 -15.54 18.38 -16.04
N SER A 76 -15.32 19.49 -16.73
CA SER A 76 -15.00 20.87 -16.30
C SER A 76 -13.53 21.24 -16.07
N ASP A 77 -12.62 20.36 -15.77
CA ASP A 77 -11.19 20.64 -15.43
C ASP A 77 -10.22 20.56 -16.63
N ASN A 78 -10.69 20.06 -17.79
CA ASN A 78 -9.95 19.95 -19.06
C ASN A 78 -8.81 18.91 -19.06
N ASP A 79 -8.82 17.93 -18.18
CA ASP A 79 -7.91 16.77 -18.16
C ASP A 79 -8.60 15.46 -18.57
N ASP A 80 -9.91 15.51 -18.84
CA ASP A 80 -10.72 14.37 -19.21
C ASP A 80 -10.42 13.86 -20.62
N GLY A 81 -10.23 12.55 -20.76
CA GLY A 81 -10.17 11.87 -22.05
C GLY A 81 -11.56 11.71 -22.71
N THR A 82 -12.59 11.51 -21.90
CA THR A 82 -13.99 11.46 -22.30
C THR A 82 -14.84 12.37 -21.42
N ILE A 83 -15.30 13.49 -22.03
CA ILE A 83 -16.17 14.42 -21.34
C ILE A 83 -17.59 13.82 -21.24
N ILE A 84 -18.12 13.76 -20.01
CA ILE A 84 -19.48 13.29 -19.71
C ILE A 84 -20.37 14.42 -19.24
N GLU A 85 -21.68 14.20 -19.18
CA GLU A 85 -22.62 15.13 -18.58
C GLU A 85 -22.52 15.08 -17.04
N THR A 86 -22.81 16.20 -16.37
CA THR A 86 -22.88 16.26 -14.90
C THR A 86 -23.80 15.16 -14.36
N THR A 87 -23.29 14.36 -13.46
CA THR A 87 -23.98 13.17 -12.93
C THR A 87 -23.58 12.88 -11.48
N MET A 88 -24.40 12.10 -10.77
CA MET A 88 -24.05 11.57 -9.45
C MET A 88 -23.02 10.45 -9.51
N SER A 89 -23.07 9.65 -10.57
CA SER A 89 -22.12 8.54 -10.74
C SER A 89 -21.90 8.17 -12.18
N VAL A 90 -20.75 7.55 -12.44
CA VAL A 90 -20.43 6.89 -13.71
C VAL A 90 -19.87 5.50 -13.42
N TYR A 91 -20.28 4.53 -14.21
CA TYR A 91 -19.83 3.15 -14.09
C TYR A 91 -18.93 2.81 -15.25
N LEU A 92 -17.76 2.24 -14.94
CA LEU A 92 -16.68 1.96 -15.88
C LEU A 92 -16.37 0.47 -15.91
N ARG A 93 -16.00 -0.06 -17.07
CA ARG A 93 -15.59 -1.46 -17.22
C ARG A 93 -14.42 -1.57 -18.20
N LYS A 94 -13.40 -2.31 -17.83
CA LYS A 94 -12.24 -2.58 -18.67
C LYS A 94 -11.83 -4.04 -18.57
N ASN A 95 -11.89 -4.76 -19.70
CA ASN A 95 -11.34 -6.10 -19.78
C ASN A 95 -9.80 -6.06 -19.86
N PHE A 96 -9.17 -7.03 -19.25
CA PHE A 96 -7.73 -7.28 -19.35
C PHE A 96 -7.45 -8.78 -19.33
N TYR A 97 -6.28 -9.17 -19.82
CA TYR A 97 -5.93 -10.59 -20.02
C TYR A 97 -4.74 -10.97 -19.13
N VAL A 98 -4.89 -12.05 -18.35
CA VAL A 98 -3.82 -12.65 -17.54
C VAL A 98 -3.30 -13.89 -18.26
N SER A 99 -2.05 -13.83 -18.74
CA SER A 99 -1.43 -14.93 -19.48
C SER A 99 -0.99 -16.08 -18.60
N ASP A 100 -0.45 -15.76 -17.40
CA ASP A 100 0.04 -16.72 -16.41
C ASP A 100 -0.08 -16.13 -15.01
N LEU A 101 -1.15 -16.51 -14.30
CA LEU A 101 -1.44 -16.03 -12.95
C LEU A 101 -0.33 -16.41 -11.95
N SER A 102 0.37 -17.53 -12.17
CA SER A 102 1.45 -17.98 -11.27
C SER A 102 2.66 -17.04 -11.26
N LYS A 103 2.74 -16.10 -12.19
CA LYS A 103 3.80 -15.09 -12.31
C LYS A 103 3.43 -13.76 -11.66
N LEU A 104 2.19 -13.60 -11.23
CA LEU A 104 1.74 -12.38 -10.58
C LEU A 104 1.79 -12.57 -9.05
N SER A 105 2.44 -11.65 -8.34
CA SER A 105 2.54 -11.70 -6.88
C SER A 105 1.65 -10.68 -6.19
N ARG A 106 1.68 -9.44 -6.64
CA ARG A 106 0.87 -8.35 -6.09
C ARG A 106 0.36 -7.47 -7.22
N ALA A 107 -0.67 -6.68 -6.92
CA ALA A 107 -1.09 -5.60 -7.81
C ALA A 107 -1.28 -4.29 -7.04
N VAL A 108 -1.29 -3.20 -7.79
CA VAL A 108 -1.66 -1.87 -7.32
C VAL A 108 -2.74 -1.34 -8.23
N LEU A 109 -3.89 -1.02 -7.66
CA LEU A 109 -4.84 -0.11 -8.25
C LEU A 109 -4.41 1.31 -7.88
N SER A 110 -3.98 2.09 -8.85
CA SER A 110 -3.73 3.52 -8.66
C SER A 110 -4.97 4.29 -9.11
N ALA A 111 -5.56 5.06 -8.21
CA ALA A 111 -6.80 5.79 -8.41
C ALA A 111 -6.58 7.28 -8.23
N ASP A 112 -6.91 8.06 -9.26
CA ASP A 112 -6.96 9.52 -9.23
C ASP A 112 -8.38 9.93 -9.59
N TYR A 113 -9.13 10.41 -8.62
CA TYR A 113 -10.59 10.52 -8.68
C TYR A 113 -11.10 11.76 -7.96
N ASP A 114 -12.28 12.16 -8.35
CA ASP A 114 -13.11 13.21 -7.76
C ASP A 114 -14.58 12.76 -7.83
N ASP A 115 -15.36 12.56 -6.74
CA ASP A 115 -15.00 12.66 -5.31
C ASP A 115 -14.72 11.30 -4.68
N GLY A 116 -15.36 10.22 -5.17
CA GLY A 116 -15.27 8.89 -4.58
C GLY A 116 -15.40 7.77 -5.60
N PHE A 117 -14.95 6.57 -5.23
CA PHE A 117 -15.05 5.40 -6.09
C PHE A 117 -15.13 4.09 -5.31
N ILE A 118 -15.58 3.02 -6.00
CA ILE A 118 -15.43 1.63 -5.58
C ILE A 118 -14.97 0.83 -6.79
N ALA A 119 -13.91 0.04 -6.62
CA ALA A 119 -13.34 -0.79 -7.69
C ALA A 119 -13.45 -2.29 -7.38
N TYR A 120 -13.66 -3.08 -8.44
CA TYR A 120 -13.85 -4.52 -8.35
C TYR A 120 -13.05 -5.24 -9.44
N ILE A 121 -12.41 -6.36 -9.09
CA ILE A 121 -11.90 -7.35 -10.06
C ILE A 121 -12.81 -8.57 -10.01
N ASN A 122 -13.40 -8.95 -11.17
CA ASN A 122 -14.30 -10.11 -11.31
C ASN A 122 -15.45 -10.14 -10.27
N GLY A 123 -15.85 -8.96 -9.75
CA GLY A 123 -16.90 -8.80 -8.75
C GLY A 123 -16.40 -8.75 -7.30
N HIS A 124 -15.12 -8.98 -7.03
CA HIS A 124 -14.48 -8.81 -5.72
C HIS A 124 -14.02 -7.36 -5.55
N GLU A 125 -14.43 -6.71 -4.46
CA GLU A 125 -14.02 -5.35 -4.14
C GLU A 125 -12.51 -5.33 -3.80
N ILE A 126 -11.77 -4.42 -4.46
CA ILE A 126 -10.31 -4.29 -4.33
C ILE A 126 -9.87 -2.91 -3.84
N GLY A 127 -10.78 -1.96 -3.78
CA GLY A 127 -10.49 -0.62 -3.32
C GLY A 127 -11.75 0.24 -3.26
N ARG A 128 -11.76 1.17 -2.33
CA ARG A 128 -12.86 2.12 -2.10
C ARG A 128 -12.32 3.39 -1.48
N SER A 129 -12.83 4.54 -1.90
CA SER A 129 -12.53 5.81 -1.26
C SER A 129 -13.12 5.86 0.16
N TYR A 130 -12.40 6.53 1.05
CA TYR A 130 -12.73 6.60 2.50
C TYR A 130 -13.98 7.43 2.83
N ASN A 131 -14.49 8.21 1.88
CA ASN A 131 -15.66 9.07 2.02
C ASN A 131 -16.96 8.42 1.55
N LEU A 132 -16.91 7.14 1.20
CA LEU A 132 -18.05 6.24 0.97
C LEU A 132 -18.29 5.31 2.18
N PRO A 133 -19.47 4.67 2.32
CA PRO A 133 -19.73 3.69 3.38
C PRO A 133 -18.69 2.57 3.45
N ASP A 134 -18.62 1.89 4.60
CA ASP A 134 -17.64 0.83 4.89
C ASP A 134 -17.54 -0.23 3.77
N PRO A 135 -16.35 -0.81 3.53
CA PRO A 135 -16.15 -1.85 2.52
C PRO A 135 -17.18 -2.98 2.60
N GLY A 136 -17.64 -3.42 1.42
CA GLY A 136 -18.70 -4.42 1.29
C GLY A 136 -20.12 -3.88 1.45
N THR A 137 -20.31 -2.62 1.87
CA THR A 137 -21.64 -1.98 1.89
C THR A 137 -22.04 -1.58 0.47
N PHE A 138 -23.31 -1.85 0.12
CA PHE A 138 -23.85 -1.42 -1.16
C PHE A 138 -24.00 0.10 -1.17
N VAL A 139 -23.63 0.73 -2.28
CA VAL A 139 -23.77 2.17 -2.52
C VAL A 139 -24.71 2.35 -3.72
N GLU A 140 -25.78 3.10 -3.56
CA GLU A 140 -26.78 3.35 -4.60
C GLU A 140 -26.18 4.26 -5.70
N PHE A 141 -26.67 4.11 -6.95
CA PHE A 141 -26.13 4.87 -8.09
C PHE A 141 -26.25 6.40 -7.94
N ASP A 142 -27.19 6.88 -7.12
CA ASP A 142 -27.45 8.29 -6.83
C ASP A 142 -27.00 8.71 -5.42
N GLU A 143 -26.25 7.86 -4.71
CA GLU A 143 -25.64 8.17 -3.42
C GLU A 143 -24.36 9.02 -3.61
N GLY A 144 -24.29 10.15 -2.92
CA GLY A 144 -23.12 11.02 -2.92
C GLY A 144 -22.11 10.63 -1.85
N THR A 145 -20.88 11.18 -1.96
CA THR A 145 -19.83 10.99 -0.94
C THR A 145 -20.08 11.85 0.29
N SER A 146 -19.46 11.48 1.42
CA SER A 146 -19.62 12.22 2.70
C SER A 146 -18.90 13.56 2.73
N TYR A 147 -17.82 13.69 1.95
CA TYR A 147 -17.04 14.91 1.75
C TYR A 147 -16.33 14.82 0.40
N ASP A 148 -15.94 16.02 -0.08
CA ASP A 148 -15.20 16.23 -1.30
C ASP A 148 -13.79 15.60 -1.26
N HIS A 149 -13.33 15.17 -2.42
CA HIS A 149 -11.97 14.72 -2.68
C HIS A 149 -11.56 15.14 -4.08
N GLU A 150 -10.39 15.72 -4.22
CA GLU A 150 -9.89 16.28 -5.47
C GLU A 150 -8.88 15.33 -6.14
N ALA A 151 -9.01 15.14 -7.44
CA ALA A 151 -7.99 14.49 -8.26
C ALA A 151 -6.68 15.32 -8.23
N SER A 152 -5.55 14.66 -8.40
CA SER A 152 -4.25 15.28 -8.19
C SER A 152 -3.26 15.15 -9.35
N LEU A 153 -3.44 14.16 -10.24
CA LEU A 153 -2.50 13.92 -11.35
C LEU A 153 -2.37 15.11 -12.30
N TYR A 154 -3.47 15.81 -12.62
CA TYR A 154 -3.49 16.94 -13.54
C TYR A 154 -2.57 18.09 -13.11
N ASN A 155 -2.29 18.23 -11.82
CA ASN A 155 -1.41 19.25 -11.24
C ASN A 155 -0.04 18.70 -10.79
N GLY A 156 0.30 17.46 -11.17
CA GLY A 156 1.56 16.80 -10.84
C GLY A 156 1.59 16.11 -9.47
N GLY A 157 0.42 15.85 -8.87
CA GLY A 157 0.25 15.02 -7.69
C GLY A 157 0.43 13.53 -7.97
N GLN A 158 0.09 12.69 -7.01
CA GLN A 158 0.19 11.24 -7.07
C GLN A 158 -1.20 10.64 -6.88
N PRO A 159 -1.59 9.61 -7.66
CA PRO A 159 -2.81 8.85 -7.40
C PRO A 159 -2.72 8.14 -6.04
N GLU A 160 -3.87 7.88 -5.44
CA GLU A 160 -3.94 6.96 -4.30
C GLU A 160 -3.65 5.53 -4.74
N SER A 161 -2.93 4.77 -3.91
CA SER A 161 -2.52 3.40 -4.19
C SER A 161 -3.25 2.41 -3.29
N PHE A 162 -3.94 1.44 -3.90
CA PHE A 162 -4.63 0.33 -3.23
C PHE A 162 -3.88 -0.96 -3.57
N ILE A 163 -3.23 -1.53 -2.57
CA ILE A 163 -2.44 -2.75 -2.74
C ILE A 163 -3.37 -3.96 -2.68
N ILE A 164 -3.23 -4.84 -3.65
CA ILE A 164 -3.91 -6.13 -3.73
C ILE A 164 -2.84 -7.19 -3.49
N ASP A 165 -2.95 -7.93 -2.42
CA ASP A 165 -1.93 -8.89 -2.01
C ASP A 165 -1.93 -10.18 -2.85
N SER A 166 -0.96 -11.06 -2.59
CA SER A 166 -0.80 -12.28 -3.37
C SER A 166 -1.96 -13.28 -3.18
N LEU A 167 -2.60 -13.31 -2.00
CA LEU A 167 -3.73 -14.20 -1.73
C LEU A 167 -4.98 -13.69 -2.45
N GLU A 168 -5.19 -12.39 -2.45
CA GLU A 168 -6.28 -11.74 -3.18
C GLU A 168 -6.13 -11.93 -4.69
N ILE A 169 -4.93 -11.71 -5.25
CA ILE A 169 -4.64 -11.94 -6.67
C ILE A 169 -4.96 -13.38 -7.06
N GLN A 170 -4.46 -14.36 -6.30
CA GLN A 170 -4.72 -15.78 -6.60
C GLN A 170 -6.18 -16.17 -6.42
N SER A 171 -6.96 -15.41 -5.66
CA SER A 171 -8.38 -15.65 -5.39
C SER A 171 -9.31 -14.93 -6.35
N TYR A 172 -8.94 -13.72 -6.82
CA TYR A 172 -9.82 -12.84 -7.60
C TYR A 172 -9.59 -12.92 -9.10
N LEU A 173 -8.41 -13.37 -9.55
CA LEU A 173 -8.05 -13.45 -10.96
C LEU A 173 -8.11 -14.88 -11.49
N ASP A 174 -8.42 -14.97 -12.77
CA ASP A 174 -8.32 -16.19 -13.55
C ASP A 174 -7.25 -16.04 -14.66
N ASN A 175 -6.63 -17.16 -15.07
CA ASN A 175 -5.90 -17.18 -16.32
C ASN A 175 -6.87 -16.94 -17.49
N GLY A 176 -6.58 -15.98 -18.34
CA GLY A 176 -7.44 -15.56 -19.44
C GLY A 176 -8.05 -14.19 -19.22
N GLU A 177 -9.30 -14.00 -19.66
CA GLU A 177 -10.02 -12.74 -19.55
C GLU A 177 -10.46 -12.46 -18.12
N ASN A 178 -10.26 -11.21 -17.68
CA ASN A 178 -10.69 -10.65 -16.41
C ASN A 178 -11.35 -9.29 -16.65
N ILE A 179 -12.04 -8.76 -15.64
CA ILE A 179 -12.72 -7.47 -15.71
C ILE A 179 -12.34 -6.61 -14.50
N LEU A 180 -11.89 -5.38 -14.76
CA LEU A 180 -11.87 -4.30 -13.80
C LEU A 180 -13.17 -3.50 -13.97
N ALA A 181 -13.95 -3.39 -12.92
CA ALA A 181 -15.23 -2.66 -12.91
C ALA A 181 -15.18 -1.61 -11.79
N ILE A 182 -15.57 -0.38 -12.10
CA ILE A 182 -15.47 0.75 -11.17
C ILE A 182 -16.76 1.54 -11.21
N GLN A 183 -17.25 1.97 -10.05
CA GLN A 183 -18.25 3.02 -9.93
C GLN A 183 -17.60 4.24 -9.29
N VAL A 184 -17.76 5.39 -9.92
CA VAL A 184 -17.27 6.69 -9.44
C VAL A 184 -18.47 7.50 -8.99
N HIS A 185 -18.35 8.18 -7.87
CA HIS A 185 -19.43 8.95 -7.24
C HIS A 185 -18.99 10.38 -6.99
N ASN A 186 -19.86 11.29 -7.31
CA ASN A 186 -19.75 12.70 -6.97
C ASN A 186 -20.28 12.97 -5.56
N ILE A 187 -19.91 14.09 -4.95
CA ILE A 187 -20.47 14.51 -3.66
C ILE A 187 -21.96 14.88 -3.79
N ASP A 188 -22.30 15.64 -4.83
CA ASP A 188 -23.67 15.97 -5.21
C ASP A 188 -23.78 16.43 -6.67
N LEU A 189 -25.00 16.65 -7.17
CA LEU A 189 -25.27 17.12 -8.54
C LEU A 189 -24.82 18.57 -8.80
N ASN A 190 -24.36 19.32 -7.80
CA ASN A 190 -23.86 20.68 -7.96
C ASN A 190 -22.31 20.74 -7.86
N SER A 191 -21.64 19.59 -7.77
CA SER A 191 -20.19 19.58 -7.85
C SER A 191 -19.70 20.23 -9.13
N SER A 192 -18.60 20.96 -9.02
CA SER A 192 -18.05 21.74 -10.13
C SER A 192 -17.45 20.87 -11.23
N ASP A 193 -16.95 19.69 -10.87
CA ASP A 193 -16.17 18.77 -11.70
C ASP A 193 -16.35 17.31 -11.28
N MET A 194 -15.74 16.40 -12.01
CA MET A 194 -15.56 15.00 -11.73
C MET A 194 -14.34 14.51 -12.51
N SER A 195 -13.50 13.71 -11.89
CA SER A 195 -12.38 13.03 -12.54
C SER A 195 -12.33 11.54 -12.20
N SER A 196 -11.85 10.72 -13.13
CA SER A 196 -11.76 9.28 -12.93
C SER A 196 -10.63 8.63 -13.74
N ASN A 197 -9.45 8.58 -13.17
CA ASN A 197 -8.27 7.99 -13.78
C ASN A 197 -7.81 6.77 -12.98
N PHE A 198 -7.84 5.59 -13.59
CA PHE A 198 -7.51 4.33 -12.93
C PHE A 198 -6.47 3.54 -13.70
N TYR A 199 -5.47 3.01 -12.97
CA TYR A 199 -4.40 2.19 -13.50
C TYR A 199 -4.33 0.89 -12.71
N LEU A 200 -4.10 -0.24 -13.38
CA LEU A 200 -3.87 -1.53 -12.74
C LEU A 200 -2.50 -2.04 -13.11
N THR A 201 -1.62 -2.14 -12.13
CA THR A 201 -0.21 -2.50 -12.28
C THR A 201 0.09 -3.76 -11.49
N PHE A 202 0.76 -4.74 -12.10
CA PHE A 202 1.11 -6.02 -11.49
C PHE A 202 2.60 -6.15 -11.22
N GLU A 203 2.96 -6.79 -10.12
CA GLU A 203 4.32 -7.28 -9.86
C GLU A 203 4.51 -8.64 -10.51
N ILE A 204 5.48 -8.73 -11.42
CA ILE A 204 5.88 -9.94 -12.12
C ILE A 204 7.06 -10.58 -11.39
N THR A 205 6.96 -11.88 -11.06
CA THR A 205 7.94 -12.58 -10.20
C THR A 205 9.19 -13.08 -10.92
N ASP A 206 9.26 -12.92 -12.23
CA ASP A 206 10.42 -13.32 -13.05
C ASP A 206 10.66 -12.30 -14.17
N ASN A 207 11.46 -12.64 -15.16
CA ASN A 207 11.79 -11.75 -16.29
C ASN A 207 10.80 -11.89 -17.45
N SER A 208 9.59 -12.42 -17.23
CA SER A 208 8.54 -12.45 -18.26
C SER A 208 7.98 -11.05 -18.47
N GLU A 209 7.60 -10.73 -19.71
CA GLU A 209 6.97 -9.47 -20.09
C GLU A 209 5.54 -9.78 -20.55
N PHE A 210 4.53 -9.21 -19.89
CA PHE A 210 3.11 -9.44 -20.18
C PHE A 210 2.40 -8.15 -20.58
N TYR A 211 2.83 -7.00 -20.03
CA TYR A 211 2.15 -5.72 -20.16
C TYR A 211 3.15 -4.61 -20.48
N SER A 212 2.76 -3.37 -20.29
CA SER A 212 3.61 -2.20 -20.55
C SER A 212 4.33 -1.73 -19.30
N ASN A 213 5.44 -0.98 -19.47
CA ASN A 213 6.11 -0.33 -18.34
C ASN A 213 5.15 0.60 -17.59
N PRO A 214 5.25 0.69 -16.25
CA PRO A 214 4.45 1.61 -15.47
C PRO A 214 4.62 3.07 -15.88
N PRO A 215 3.60 3.93 -15.61
CA PRO A 215 3.74 5.37 -15.80
C PRO A 215 4.92 5.94 -15.01
N PRO A 216 5.55 7.04 -15.47
CA PRO A 216 6.74 7.61 -14.82
C PRO A 216 6.54 8.06 -13.37
N TRP A 217 5.31 8.33 -12.97
CA TRP A 217 4.95 8.69 -11.59
C TRP A 217 4.75 7.48 -10.68
N PHE A 218 4.60 6.26 -11.24
CA PHE A 218 4.37 5.05 -10.44
C PHE A 218 5.52 4.82 -9.46
N GLN A 219 5.16 4.57 -8.22
CA GLN A 219 6.10 4.19 -7.17
C GLN A 219 5.80 2.76 -6.73
N GLU A 220 6.80 1.92 -6.80
CA GLU A 220 6.66 0.54 -6.33
C GLU A 220 6.28 0.53 -4.84
N PRO A 221 5.25 -0.24 -4.45
CA PRO A 221 4.98 -0.46 -3.04
C PRO A 221 6.21 -1.03 -2.36
N ILE A 222 6.58 -0.48 -1.23
CA ILE A 222 7.73 -0.97 -0.47
C ILE A 222 7.42 -2.42 -0.05
N ALA A 223 8.07 -3.37 -0.71
CA ALA A 223 8.08 -4.76 -0.27
C ALA A 223 9.04 -4.84 0.92
N PHE A 224 8.49 -4.83 2.11
CA PHE A 224 9.26 -4.99 3.30
C PHE A 224 9.46 -6.49 3.56
N GLY A 225 10.57 -7.04 3.10
CA GLY A 225 10.92 -8.45 3.32
C GLY A 225 11.55 -8.68 4.69
N GLU A 226 12.53 -7.84 5.05
CA GLU A 226 13.28 -7.98 6.30
C GLU A 226 13.82 -6.64 6.79
N SER A 227 14.04 -6.49 8.07
CA SER A 227 14.69 -5.32 8.69
C SER A 227 15.69 -5.73 9.76
N ASN A 228 16.73 -4.93 9.94
CA ASN A 228 17.59 -5.01 11.10
C ASN A 228 17.08 -4.17 12.29
N LEU A 229 15.93 -3.51 12.14
CA LEU A 229 15.21 -2.85 13.23
C LEU A 229 14.08 -3.76 13.72
N PRO A 230 13.69 -3.67 15.00
CA PRO A 230 12.46 -4.32 15.46
C PRO A 230 11.24 -3.85 14.67
N ILE A 231 10.30 -4.76 14.43
CA ILE A 231 9.05 -4.48 13.72
C ILE A 231 7.92 -4.41 14.73
N ILE A 232 7.13 -3.34 14.69
CA ILE A 232 5.89 -3.19 15.46
C ILE A 232 4.70 -3.23 14.50
N LEU A 233 3.79 -4.17 14.74
CA LEU A 233 2.54 -4.31 14.01
C LEU A 233 1.37 -3.96 14.94
N ILE A 234 0.52 -3.01 14.52
CA ILE A 234 -0.66 -2.58 15.25
C ILE A 234 -1.90 -2.83 14.41
N ASN A 235 -2.87 -3.57 14.95
CA ASN A 235 -4.16 -3.78 14.36
C ASN A 235 -5.23 -3.02 15.15
N THR A 236 -5.87 -2.04 14.54
CA THR A 236 -6.96 -1.25 15.12
C THR A 236 -8.34 -1.80 14.78
N PHE A 237 -8.41 -2.97 14.13
CA PHE A 237 -9.65 -3.61 13.66
C PHE A 237 -10.49 -2.69 12.77
N GLY A 238 -9.81 -1.92 11.90
CA GLY A 238 -10.44 -0.97 10.98
C GLY A 238 -10.85 0.36 11.62
N GLN A 239 -10.59 0.58 12.91
CA GLN A 239 -10.90 1.86 13.54
C GLN A 239 -9.85 2.91 13.21
N GLN A 240 -10.29 4.11 12.87
CA GLN A 240 -9.40 5.25 12.66
C GLN A 240 -8.78 5.72 13.98
N ILE A 241 -7.46 5.88 14.01
CA ILE A 241 -6.77 6.45 15.17
C ILE A 241 -6.98 7.97 15.18
N ILE A 242 -7.65 8.47 16.22
CA ILE A 242 -7.92 9.89 16.45
C ILE A 242 -7.13 10.43 17.67
N ASP A 243 -7.21 11.73 17.94
CA ASP A 243 -6.48 12.38 19.06
C ASP A 243 -7.10 12.00 20.42
N ASP A 244 -8.43 12.00 20.54
CA ASP A 244 -9.17 11.65 21.78
C ASP A 244 -10.60 11.23 21.42
N PRO A 245 -11.14 10.12 21.94
CA PRO A 245 -10.52 9.20 22.92
C PRO A 245 -9.54 8.21 22.28
N ARG A 246 -8.72 7.57 23.11
CA ARG A 246 -7.93 6.40 22.70
C ARG A 246 -8.83 5.28 22.25
N ILE A 247 -8.41 4.56 21.23
CA ILE A 247 -9.12 3.39 20.71
C ILE A 247 -8.39 2.10 21.14
N PRO A 248 -9.13 0.98 21.36
CA PRO A 248 -8.51 -0.32 21.57
C PRO A 248 -7.83 -0.81 20.29
N ALA A 249 -6.68 -1.48 20.46
CA ALA A 249 -5.95 -2.09 19.37
C ALA A 249 -5.18 -3.32 19.87
N TYR A 250 -4.61 -4.07 18.96
CA TYR A 250 -3.72 -5.19 19.26
C TYR A 250 -2.34 -4.90 18.69
N MET A 251 -1.28 -5.23 19.43
CA MET A 251 0.10 -4.96 19.03
C MET A 251 0.94 -6.22 19.13
N GLY A 252 1.71 -6.49 18.07
CA GLY A 252 2.80 -7.45 18.06
C GLY A 252 4.14 -6.75 17.88
N ILE A 253 5.18 -7.23 18.55
CA ILE A 253 6.56 -6.77 18.37
C ILE A 253 7.46 -7.96 18.04
N ILE A 254 8.21 -7.82 16.95
CA ILE A 254 9.20 -8.77 16.48
C ILE A 254 10.59 -8.15 16.71
N ASP A 255 11.44 -8.83 17.50
CA ASP A 255 12.85 -8.45 17.75
C ASP A 255 13.69 -9.72 17.89
N ASN A 256 14.13 -10.25 16.76
CA ASN A 256 14.87 -11.51 16.71
C ASN A 256 16.31 -11.36 17.19
N SER A 257 16.78 -12.32 17.96
CA SER A 257 18.17 -12.37 18.44
C SER A 257 19.20 -12.47 17.31
N SER A 258 18.79 -12.86 16.10
CA SER A 258 19.63 -12.83 14.89
C SER A 258 19.94 -11.41 14.40
N GLY A 259 19.15 -10.41 14.84
CA GLY A 259 19.22 -9.04 14.34
C GLY A 259 18.56 -8.84 12.97
N ILE A 260 17.87 -9.84 12.46
CA ILE A 260 17.06 -9.76 11.22
C ILE A 260 15.64 -10.17 11.57
N ASN A 261 14.67 -9.31 11.26
CA ASN A 261 13.26 -9.46 11.53
C ASN A 261 12.49 -9.50 10.22
N GLN A 262 11.53 -10.41 10.09
CA GLN A 262 10.59 -10.49 8.98
C GLN A 262 9.17 -10.22 9.48
N ILE A 263 8.31 -9.65 8.64
CA ILE A 263 6.97 -9.23 9.05
C ILE A 263 6.08 -10.40 9.47
N ASP A 264 6.36 -11.59 8.94
CA ASP A 264 5.64 -12.84 9.23
C ASP A 264 6.29 -13.69 10.32
N ASP A 265 7.37 -13.19 10.96
CA ASP A 265 7.95 -13.83 12.13
C ASP A 265 6.97 -13.81 13.32
N PRO A 266 7.04 -14.81 14.22
CA PRO A 266 6.26 -14.79 15.44
C PRO A 266 6.57 -13.57 16.32
N TYR A 267 5.55 -12.98 16.92
CA TYR A 267 5.74 -11.95 17.95
C TYR A 267 6.50 -12.52 19.12
N ASN A 268 7.67 -11.97 19.42
CA ASN A 268 8.60 -12.52 20.40
C ASN A 268 9.06 -11.53 21.47
N ASN A 269 8.70 -10.25 21.33
CA ASN A 269 9.02 -9.22 22.33
C ASN A 269 7.75 -8.71 23.03
N TYR A 270 6.65 -8.54 22.31
CA TYR A 270 5.33 -8.21 22.83
C TYR A 270 4.24 -8.83 21.95
N ASP A 271 3.16 -9.30 22.57
CA ASP A 271 1.99 -9.87 21.92
C ASP A 271 0.76 -9.63 22.81
N GLY A 272 -0.02 -8.54 22.55
CA GLY A 272 -1.07 -8.17 23.48
C GLY A 272 -1.88 -6.92 23.12
N HIS A 273 -2.80 -6.59 24.03
CA HIS A 273 -3.71 -5.45 23.89
C HIS A 273 -3.04 -4.13 24.23
N ILE A 274 -3.45 -3.10 23.49
CA ILE A 274 -3.07 -1.70 23.73
C ILE A 274 -4.28 -0.79 23.57
N THR A 275 -4.16 0.43 24.08
CA THR A 275 -4.99 1.56 23.65
C THR A 275 -4.11 2.58 22.94
N ILE A 276 -4.58 3.17 21.84
CA ILE A 276 -3.78 4.05 20.99
C ILE A 276 -4.53 5.31 20.59
N GLU A 277 -3.81 6.42 20.47
CA GLU A 277 -4.32 7.70 19.94
C GLU A 277 -3.26 8.44 19.13
N LYS A 278 -3.67 9.38 18.26
CA LYS A 278 -2.75 10.36 17.69
C LYS A 278 -2.24 11.29 18.79
N ARG A 279 -1.01 11.77 18.63
CA ARG A 279 -0.35 12.62 19.60
C ARG A 279 0.14 13.92 18.99
N GLY A 280 0.13 14.98 19.81
CA GLY A 280 0.68 16.28 19.45
C GLY A 280 -0.38 17.29 19.08
N ASN A 281 0.01 18.56 18.92
CA ASN A 281 -0.88 19.64 18.50
C ASN A 281 -0.83 19.75 16.96
N SER A 282 0.16 20.46 16.40
CA SER A 282 0.33 20.59 14.96
C SER A 282 0.95 19.39 14.28
N SER A 283 1.70 18.54 15.01
CA SER A 283 2.38 17.37 14.45
C SER A 283 1.43 16.21 14.07
N GLN A 284 0.25 16.15 14.66
CA GLN A 284 -0.74 15.11 14.31
C GLN A 284 -1.33 15.26 12.90
N TRP A 285 -1.19 16.45 12.29
CA TRP A 285 -1.64 16.74 10.93
C TRP A 285 -0.57 16.53 9.85
N GLN A 286 0.60 16.04 10.24
CA GLN A 286 1.66 15.65 9.29
C GLN A 286 1.33 14.28 8.70
N GLU A 287 1.72 14.04 7.45
CA GLU A 287 1.56 12.74 6.77
C GLU A 287 2.10 11.58 7.63
N LYS A 288 3.20 11.82 8.35
CA LYS A 288 3.73 10.91 9.35
C LYS A 288 3.34 11.36 10.75
N ALA A 289 2.17 10.98 11.20
CA ALA A 289 1.66 11.36 12.52
C ALA A 289 2.38 10.60 13.66
N PRO A 290 2.69 11.26 14.78
CA PRO A 290 3.12 10.57 16.01
C PRO A 290 1.91 9.98 16.75
N TYR A 291 2.16 8.88 17.48
CA TYR A 291 1.14 8.20 18.27
C TYR A 291 1.57 8.07 19.73
N ARG A 292 0.60 7.87 20.61
CA ARG A 292 0.80 7.45 22.00
C ARG A 292 -0.06 6.21 22.24
N PHE A 293 0.49 5.23 22.93
CA PHE A 293 -0.25 4.04 23.30
C PHE A 293 0.03 3.62 24.74
N GLU A 294 -0.92 2.91 25.33
CA GLU A 294 -0.76 2.23 26.61
C GLU A 294 -0.92 0.73 26.41
N THR A 295 0.00 -0.03 27.00
CA THR A 295 -0.17 -1.48 27.11
C THR A 295 -1.18 -1.79 28.21
N VAL A 296 -2.16 -2.65 27.90
CA VAL A 296 -3.24 -3.04 28.79
C VAL A 296 -3.36 -4.55 28.89
N ASP A 297 -3.94 -5.02 29.97
CA ASP A 297 -4.31 -6.43 30.13
C ASP A 297 -5.67 -6.76 29.46
N ASN A 298 -6.13 -8.00 29.61
CA ASN A 298 -7.40 -8.44 29.04
C ASN A 298 -8.65 -7.77 29.64
N ASP A 299 -8.51 -7.15 30.81
CA ASP A 299 -9.57 -6.40 31.50
C ASP A 299 -9.54 -4.90 31.14
N GLY A 300 -8.52 -4.48 30.33
CA GLY A 300 -8.31 -3.09 29.92
C GLY A 300 -7.59 -2.24 30.94
N GLU A 301 -7.03 -2.85 32.00
CA GLU A 301 -6.24 -2.17 33.03
C GLU A 301 -4.78 -2.05 32.58
N ASN A 302 -4.07 -1.01 33.09
CA ASN A 302 -2.68 -0.75 32.75
C ASN A 302 -1.79 -1.95 33.02
N ASN A 303 -1.04 -2.37 32.00
CA ASN A 303 -0.13 -3.49 32.05
C ASN A 303 1.32 -3.02 31.82
N ASN A 304 2.09 -2.87 32.91
CA ASN A 304 3.49 -2.48 32.81
C ASN A 304 4.35 -3.61 32.24
N VAL A 305 4.96 -3.37 31.09
CA VAL A 305 5.78 -4.34 30.37
C VAL A 305 7.14 -3.74 29.96
N GLU A 306 8.13 -4.61 29.79
CA GLU A 306 9.39 -4.26 29.16
C GLU A 306 9.24 -4.39 27.65
N LEU A 307 9.48 -3.33 26.88
CA LEU A 307 9.52 -3.37 25.43
C LEU A 307 10.95 -3.10 24.96
N LEU A 308 11.47 -3.98 24.07
CA LEU A 308 12.77 -3.85 23.41
C LEU A 308 13.94 -3.55 24.36
N GLY A 309 13.95 -4.17 25.55
CA GLY A 309 14.98 -3.98 26.58
C GLY A 309 14.95 -2.60 27.26
N MET A 310 13.87 -1.84 27.11
CA MET A 310 13.65 -0.58 27.83
C MET A 310 12.96 -0.82 29.18
N PRO A 311 13.10 0.10 30.15
CA PRO A 311 12.48 -0.08 31.47
C PRO A 311 10.98 -0.35 31.38
N THR A 312 10.49 -1.21 32.29
CA THR A 312 9.09 -1.58 32.42
C THR A 312 8.19 -0.36 32.64
N GLU A 313 7.24 -0.18 31.75
CA GLU A 313 6.30 0.93 31.66
C GLU A 313 5.02 0.50 30.94
N ASN A 314 3.95 1.29 31.01
CA ASN A 314 2.75 1.08 30.20
C ASN A 314 2.48 2.25 29.24
N ASP A 315 2.99 3.44 29.52
CA ASP A 315 2.85 4.62 28.65
C ASP A 315 4.01 4.73 27.65
N TRP A 316 3.69 4.63 26.34
CA TRP A 316 4.66 4.61 25.28
C TRP A 316 4.36 5.63 24.20
N VAL A 317 5.40 6.10 23.52
CA VAL A 317 5.30 7.08 22.45
C VAL A 317 5.97 6.56 21.19
N LEU A 318 5.24 6.52 20.10
CA LEU A 318 5.74 6.34 18.73
C LEU A 318 6.01 7.73 18.14
N TYR A 319 7.24 8.21 18.33
CA TYR A 319 7.67 9.50 17.81
C TYR A 319 7.93 9.39 16.31
N ALA A 320 7.28 10.26 15.53
CA ALA A 320 7.45 10.39 14.09
C ALA A 320 8.43 11.54 13.78
N PRO A 321 9.69 11.27 13.41
CA PRO A 321 10.67 12.33 13.13
C PRO A 321 10.48 12.95 11.73
N TRP A 322 9.28 13.44 11.43
CA TRP A 322 8.91 13.96 10.11
C TRP A 322 9.82 15.07 9.59
N GLN A 323 10.15 16.04 10.46
CA GLN A 323 11.02 17.17 10.10
C GLN A 323 12.52 16.87 10.22
N ASP A 324 12.89 15.76 10.85
CA ASP A 324 14.27 15.33 11.01
C ASP A 324 14.64 14.26 9.99
N LYS A 325 15.13 14.67 8.84
CA LYS A 325 15.54 13.75 7.75
C LYS A 325 16.60 12.72 8.18
N THR A 326 17.31 12.97 9.28
CA THR A 326 18.28 12.01 9.83
C THR A 326 17.64 10.98 10.75
N MET A 327 16.44 11.25 11.26
CA MET A 327 15.66 10.44 12.23
C MET A 327 16.36 10.18 13.56
N ILE A 328 17.55 10.75 13.83
CA ILE A 328 18.38 10.42 15.00
C ILE A 328 18.53 11.55 16.02
N ARG A 329 18.12 12.79 15.73
CA ARG A 329 18.43 13.95 16.61
C ARG A 329 17.90 13.78 18.03
N ASN A 330 16.64 13.37 18.19
CA ASN A 330 16.07 13.16 19.53
C ASN A 330 16.71 11.96 20.23
N ALA A 331 16.84 10.82 19.54
CA ALA A 331 17.47 9.62 20.09
C ALA A 331 18.92 9.88 20.54
N LEU A 332 19.70 10.60 19.71
CA LEU A 332 21.08 10.98 20.04
C LEU A 332 21.12 11.91 21.26
N THR A 333 20.26 12.94 21.30
CA THR A 333 20.21 13.90 22.41
C THR A 333 19.84 13.22 23.73
N TYR A 334 18.85 12.32 23.72
CA TYR A 334 18.44 11.55 24.89
C TYR A 334 19.54 10.59 25.35
N ASN A 335 20.20 9.91 24.41
CA ASN A 335 21.31 9.01 24.71
C ASN A 335 22.47 9.78 25.37
N LEU A 336 22.91 10.91 24.81
CA LEU A 336 23.95 11.77 25.37
C LEU A 336 23.55 12.28 26.77
N SER A 337 22.30 12.70 26.96
CA SER A 337 21.80 13.14 28.28
C SER A 337 21.93 12.03 29.33
N ASN A 338 21.53 10.81 28.97
CA ASN A 338 21.66 9.65 29.86
C ASN A 338 23.13 9.33 30.16
N GLN A 339 24.04 9.42 29.17
CA GLN A 339 25.47 9.16 29.38
C GLN A 339 26.15 10.14 30.35
N ILE A 340 25.71 11.40 30.38
CA ILE A 340 26.23 12.40 31.35
C ILE A 340 25.48 12.38 32.67
N GLY A 341 24.67 11.34 32.94
CA GLY A 341 23.96 11.16 34.21
C GLY A 341 22.70 12.02 34.40
N ARG A 342 22.15 12.57 33.30
CA ARG A 342 20.88 13.28 33.29
C ARG A 342 19.77 12.34 32.77
N TYR A 343 18.62 12.38 33.43
CA TYR A 343 17.47 11.61 32.94
C TYR A 343 17.01 12.09 31.59
N ALA A 344 16.79 11.15 30.66
CA ALA A 344 16.06 11.33 29.40
C ALA A 344 15.39 10.01 29.04
N SER A 345 14.34 10.07 28.24
CA SER A 345 13.64 8.87 27.76
C SER A 345 14.59 7.91 27.06
N ARG A 346 14.36 6.63 27.24
CA ARG A 346 15.03 5.60 26.44
C ARG A 346 14.39 5.58 25.06
N THR A 347 15.12 5.15 24.06
CA THR A 347 14.64 5.15 22.67
C THR A 347 15.11 3.92 21.92
N ARG A 348 14.25 3.42 21.02
CA ARG A 348 14.54 2.41 20.03
C ARG A 348 13.98 2.85 18.68
N HIS A 349 14.77 2.74 17.61
CA HIS A 349 14.24 2.85 16.26
C HIS A 349 13.52 1.54 15.91
N ILE A 350 12.37 1.66 15.30
CA ILE A 350 11.51 0.53 14.90
C ILE A 350 10.90 0.79 13.53
N GLU A 351 10.50 -0.27 12.86
CA GLU A 351 9.61 -0.21 11.71
C GLU A 351 8.17 -0.32 12.19
N LEU A 352 7.28 0.55 11.70
CA LEU A 352 5.88 0.56 12.15
C LEU A 352 4.95 0.15 11.02
N TYR A 353 4.06 -0.79 11.34
CA TYR A 353 2.89 -1.15 10.54
C TYR A 353 1.61 -0.86 11.32
N ILE A 354 0.61 -0.29 10.66
CA ILE A 354 -0.74 -0.10 11.22
C ILE A 354 -1.74 -0.62 10.19
N ASN A 355 -2.54 -1.62 10.58
CA ASN A 355 -3.51 -2.31 9.70
C ASN A 355 -2.85 -2.80 8.40
N GLU A 356 -1.67 -3.48 8.54
CA GLU A 356 -0.87 -4.00 7.42
C GLU A 356 -0.18 -2.94 6.54
N GLU A 357 -0.48 -1.67 6.75
CA GLU A 357 0.13 -0.57 6.03
C GLU A 357 1.45 -0.13 6.68
N TYR A 358 2.51 -0.09 5.90
CA TYR A 358 3.82 0.36 6.35
C TYR A 358 3.85 1.88 6.60
N ARG A 359 4.18 2.29 7.81
CA ARG A 359 4.26 3.71 8.23
C ARG A 359 5.68 4.26 8.28
N GLY A 360 6.69 3.42 8.01
CA GLY A 360 8.11 3.80 8.03
C GLY A 360 8.77 3.68 9.39
N VAL A 361 10.00 4.19 9.50
CA VAL A 361 10.80 4.16 10.72
C VAL A 361 10.26 5.16 11.74
N TYR A 362 9.96 4.69 12.95
CA TYR A 362 9.59 5.48 14.12
C TYR A 362 10.63 5.34 15.23
N VAL A 363 10.49 6.16 16.26
CA VAL A 363 11.29 6.06 17.51
C VAL A 363 10.31 5.77 18.65
N LEU A 364 10.41 4.56 19.22
CA LEU A 364 9.70 4.15 20.44
C LEU A 364 10.44 4.67 21.66
#